data_20c532197b3f7be3a4a3a5309572176b
#
_entry.id   20c532197b3f7be3a4a3a5309572176b
#
_cell.length_a   1.000
_cell.length_b   1.000
_cell.length_c   1.000
_cell.angle_alpha   90.00
_cell.angle_beta   90.00
_cell.angle_gamma   90.00
#
_symmetry.space_group_name_H-M   'P 1'
#
loop_
_entity.id
_entity.type
_entity.pdbx_description
1 polymer ?
#
loop_
_entity_poly.entity_id
_entity_poly.type
_entity_poly.pdbx_seq_one_letter_code
_entity_poly.pdbx_strand_id
1 'polypeptide(L)'
;QADGEVITDSCLLIGKKMYHIECQSTDDTTMAVRMIEYDFAIAIEHAAKQGRRYEIEFPRSCVLFLRSSGNTPDFLETNVIFPDGRKQMYRVPTVKMADYTAESIFEKNLLMLLPFYIMRYEKRAHDMRENPRLFQTLLNEYEEIRVKLEKELTGSGRSELYTDLIKLIVKISDYIFQDEEKIQKG
;
A
#
# COMPACT_ATOMS: atom_id res chain seq x y z
N GLN A 1 -3.75 -7.38 31.32
CA GLN A 1 -2.98 -7.50 30.05
C GLN A 1 -4.01 -7.82 28.98
N ALA A 2 -4.28 -6.88 28.09
CA ALA A 2 -5.02 -7.18 26.88
C ALA A 2 -4.01 -7.88 25.96
N ASP A 3 -4.25 -9.14 25.64
CA ASP A 3 -3.58 -9.85 24.55
C ASP A 3 -4.07 -9.17 23.26
N GLY A 4 -3.40 -8.08 22.89
CA GLY A 4 -3.61 -7.41 21.61
C GLY A 4 -2.94 -8.24 20.53
N GLU A 5 -3.74 -8.93 19.74
CA GLU A 5 -3.26 -9.56 18.51
C GLU A 5 -2.72 -8.46 17.59
N VAL A 6 -1.45 -8.55 17.21
CA VAL A 6 -0.84 -7.63 16.24
C VAL A 6 -1.36 -8.02 14.85
N ILE A 7 -2.27 -7.20 14.32
CA ILE A 7 -2.82 -7.40 12.98
C ILE A 7 -2.02 -6.54 12.01
N THR A 8 -1.37 -7.17 11.02
CA THR A 8 -0.65 -6.50 9.93
C THR A 8 -1.46 -6.60 8.65
N ASP A 9 -1.32 -5.60 7.75
CA ASP A 9 -2.05 -5.57 6.48
C ASP A 9 -1.65 -6.73 5.58
N SER A 10 -0.36 -7.02 5.45
CA SER A 10 0.13 -8.11 4.61
C SER A 10 1.50 -8.61 5.03
N CYS A 11 1.61 -9.90 5.34
CA CYS A 11 2.85 -10.59 5.61
C CYS A 11 3.00 -11.80 4.68
N LEU A 12 4.08 -11.84 3.90
CA LEU A 12 4.27 -12.81 2.82
C LEU A 12 5.62 -13.51 2.96
N LEU A 13 5.63 -14.85 2.87
CA LEU A 13 6.86 -15.63 2.76
C LEU A 13 7.16 -15.91 1.28
N ILE A 14 8.25 -15.37 0.76
CA ILE A 14 8.71 -15.59 -0.62
C ILE A 14 10.08 -16.26 -0.57
N GLY A 15 10.11 -17.53 -0.95
CA GLY A 15 11.29 -18.37 -0.75
C GLY A 15 11.58 -18.57 0.73
N LYS A 16 12.73 -18.03 1.21
CA LYS A 16 13.13 -18.07 2.64
C LYS A 16 13.06 -16.70 3.32
N LYS A 17 12.48 -15.69 2.65
CA LYS A 17 12.46 -14.31 3.14
C LYS A 17 11.04 -13.87 3.43
N MET A 18 10.87 -13.29 4.61
CA MET A 18 9.62 -12.67 5.02
C MET A 18 9.54 -11.24 4.47
N TYR A 19 8.38 -10.86 3.93
CA TYR A 19 8.05 -9.52 3.46
C TYR A 19 6.84 -9.02 4.22
N HIS A 20 6.90 -7.78 4.67
CA HIS A 20 5.79 -7.12 5.36
C HIS A 20 5.45 -5.82 4.65
N ILE A 21 4.18 -5.64 4.29
CA ILE A 21 3.67 -4.46 3.59
C ILE A 21 2.51 -3.90 4.40
N GLU A 22 2.66 -2.64 4.82
CA GLU A 22 1.58 -1.88 5.44
C GLU A 22 1.04 -0.82 4.47
N CYS A 23 -0.30 -0.73 4.36
CA CYS A 23 -0.98 0.26 3.54
C CYS A 23 -1.45 1.43 4.41
N GLN A 24 -1.08 2.65 4.04
CA GLN A 24 -1.51 3.86 4.73
C GLN A 24 -2.32 4.77 3.79
N SER A 25 -3.51 5.16 4.23
CA SER A 25 -4.34 6.09 3.46
C SER A 25 -3.85 7.54 3.57
N THR A 26 -3.24 7.90 4.70
CA THR A 26 -2.72 9.24 5.00
C THR A 26 -1.39 9.14 5.72
N ASP A 27 -0.64 10.26 5.76
CA ASP A 27 0.60 10.34 6.54
C ASP A 27 0.28 10.27 8.04
N ASP A 28 0.80 9.22 8.68
CA ASP A 28 0.69 8.97 10.12
C ASP A 28 2.10 8.97 10.71
N THR A 29 2.41 9.98 11.52
CA THR A 29 3.72 10.13 12.16
C THR A 29 4.07 9.01 13.13
N THR A 30 3.09 8.23 13.58
CA THR A 30 3.30 7.07 14.46
C THR A 30 3.69 5.83 13.70
N MET A 31 3.55 5.83 12.38
CA MET A 31 3.79 4.65 11.53
C MET A 31 5.20 4.07 11.68
N ALA A 32 6.21 4.93 11.87
CA ALA A 32 7.59 4.48 12.09
C ALA A 32 7.74 3.59 13.34
N VAL A 33 6.98 3.91 14.41
CA VAL A 33 6.98 3.12 15.65
C VAL A 33 6.15 1.85 15.48
N ARG A 34 5.00 1.93 14.81
CA ARG A 34 4.16 0.76 14.52
C ARG A 34 4.90 -0.26 13.66
N MET A 35 5.66 0.19 12.66
CA MET A 35 6.44 -0.70 11.80
C MET A 35 7.47 -1.52 12.57
N ILE A 36 8.21 -0.91 13.50
CA ILE A 36 9.17 -1.68 14.30
C ILE A 36 8.47 -2.66 15.26
N GLU A 37 7.31 -2.28 15.80
CA GLU A 37 6.49 -3.16 16.66
C GLU A 37 6.01 -4.38 15.87
N TYR A 38 5.45 -4.18 14.68
CA TYR A 38 4.95 -5.25 13.82
C TYR A 38 6.08 -6.16 13.32
N ASP A 39 7.17 -5.58 12.83
CA ASP A 39 8.31 -6.33 12.33
C ASP A 39 8.98 -7.15 13.44
N PHE A 40 9.02 -6.62 14.66
CA PHE A 40 9.53 -7.35 15.81
C PHE A 40 8.60 -8.52 16.20
N ALA A 41 7.28 -8.32 16.17
CA ALA A 41 6.31 -9.39 16.44
C ALA A 41 6.44 -10.52 15.40
N ILE A 42 6.50 -10.20 14.11
CA ILE A 42 6.72 -11.15 13.02
C ILE A 42 8.05 -11.88 13.22
N ALA A 43 9.12 -11.17 13.54
CA ALA A 43 10.45 -11.73 13.72
C ALA A 43 10.54 -12.69 14.91
N ILE A 44 9.83 -12.40 16.02
CA ILE A 44 9.74 -13.30 17.19
C ILE A 44 9.00 -14.59 16.85
N GLU A 45 7.89 -14.50 16.13
CA GLU A 45 7.11 -15.68 15.73
C GLU A 45 7.94 -16.67 14.91
N HIS A 46 8.89 -16.16 14.12
CA HIS A 46 9.76 -16.95 13.26
C HIS A 46 11.19 -17.12 13.82
N ALA A 47 11.42 -16.79 15.09
CA ALA A 47 12.74 -16.82 15.70
C ALA A 47 13.37 -18.23 15.71
N ALA A 48 14.59 -18.33 15.21
CA ALA A 48 15.34 -19.58 15.18
C ALA A 48 16.11 -19.79 16.49
N LYS A 49 15.89 -20.94 17.12
CA LYS A 49 16.61 -21.30 18.35
C LYS A 49 17.92 -22.02 18.03
N GLN A 50 19.03 -21.47 18.54
CA GLN A 50 20.37 -22.07 18.44
C GLN A 50 20.93 -22.30 19.85
N GLY A 51 20.69 -23.48 20.37
CA GLY A 51 21.09 -23.83 21.76
C GLY A 51 20.34 -22.98 22.80
N ARG A 52 21.06 -22.07 23.49
CA ARG A 52 20.45 -21.09 24.42
C ARG A 52 20.26 -19.71 23.84
N ARG A 53 20.55 -19.52 22.54
CA ARG A 53 20.41 -18.25 21.85
C ARG A 53 19.25 -18.32 20.87
N TYR A 54 18.64 -17.18 20.59
CA TYR A 54 17.67 -17.01 19.53
C TYR A 54 18.22 -16.04 18.49
N GLU A 55 18.04 -16.36 17.23
CA GLU A 55 18.24 -15.43 16.11
C GLU A 55 16.88 -14.94 15.67
N ILE A 56 16.74 -13.62 15.58
CA ILE A 56 15.53 -12.93 15.21
C ILE A 56 15.85 -12.16 13.94
N GLU A 57 15.27 -12.58 12.81
CA GLU A 57 15.44 -11.92 11.52
C GLU A 57 14.21 -11.08 11.24
N PHE A 58 14.39 -9.78 11.07
CA PHE A 58 13.31 -8.86 10.72
C PHE A 58 12.87 -9.10 9.28
N PRO A 59 11.56 -8.93 8.96
CA PRO A 59 11.06 -9.02 7.61
C PRO A 59 11.62 -7.88 6.75
N ARG A 60 11.50 -8.03 5.45
CA ARG A 60 11.72 -6.95 4.48
C ARG A 60 10.45 -6.13 4.35
N SER A 61 10.41 -5.00 5.02
CA SER A 61 9.20 -4.23 5.18
C SER A 61 9.17 -3.01 4.28
N CYS A 62 7.97 -2.59 3.90
CA CYS A 62 7.71 -1.29 3.28
C CYS A 62 6.33 -0.76 3.66
N VAL A 63 6.17 0.56 3.60
CA VAL A 63 4.88 1.23 3.78
C VAL A 63 4.41 1.79 2.44
N LEU A 64 3.23 1.38 2.00
CA LEU A 64 2.56 1.90 0.80
C LEU A 64 1.64 3.05 1.19
N PHE A 65 1.99 4.27 0.80
CA PHE A 65 1.13 5.44 0.93
C PHE A 65 0.19 5.57 -0.27
N LEU A 66 -1.09 5.36 -0.05
CA LEU A 66 -2.14 5.52 -1.07
C LEU A 66 -2.37 6.99 -1.41
N ARG A 67 -2.31 7.86 -0.38
CA ARG A 67 -2.29 9.32 -0.50
C ARG A 67 -0.96 9.83 0.00
N SER A 68 -0.20 10.47 -0.87
CA SER A 68 1.08 11.07 -0.52
C SER A 68 1.09 12.55 -0.86
N SER A 69 1.95 13.30 -0.19
CA SER A 69 2.24 14.71 -0.47
C SER A 69 3.73 14.88 -0.77
N GLY A 70 4.15 16.07 -1.19
CA GLY A 70 5.57 16.38 -1.36
C GLY A 70 6.40 16.25 -0.07
N ASN A 71 5.75 16.20 1.10
CA ASN A 71 6.40 16.04 2.40
C ASN A 71 6.45 14.58 2.88
N THR A 72 5.78 13.64 2.18
CA THR A 72 5.85 12.21 2.53
C THR A 72 7.27 11.71 2.35
N PRO A 73 7.94 11.22 3.42
CA PRO A 73 9.35 10.84 3.36
C PRO A 73 9.57 9.59 2.51
N ASP A 74 10.78 9.40 1.99
CA ASP A 74 11.17 8.17 1.27
C ASP A 74 11.46 7.01 2.20
N PHE A 75 11.69 7.31 3.48
CA PHE A 75 11.94 6.32 4.52
C PHE A 75 11.30 6.77 5.83
N LEU A 76 10.74 5.82 6.57
CA LEU A 76 10.39 5.98 7.96
C LEU A 76 11.57 5.54 8.82
N GLU A 77 11.93 6.32 9.83
CA GLU A 77 13.12 6.07 10.64
C GLU A 77 12.79 6.09 12.14
N THR A 78 13.31 5.10 12.86
CA THR A 78 13.20 5.00 14.32
C THR A 78 14.57 4.69 14.91
N ASN A 79 15.03 5.49 15.86
CA ASN A 79 16.26 5.21 16.62
C ASN A 79 15.93 4.39 17.86
N VAL A 80 16.39 3.15 17.89
CA VAL A 80 16.32 2.28 19.07
C VAL A 80 17.55 2.55 19.93
N ILE A 81 17.33 2.95 21.18
CA ILE A 81 18.40 3.24 22.15
C ILE A 81 18.41 2.13 23.21
N PHE A 82 19.51 1.39 23.29
CA PHE A 82 19.69 0.32 24.25
C PHE A 82 20.14 0.86 25.61
N PRO A 83 19.93 0.12 26.74
CA PRO A 83 20.34 0.57 28.07
C PRO A 83 21.84 0.85 28.23
N ASP A 84 22.68 0.22 27.42
CA ASP A 84 24.12 0.45 27.37
C ASP A 84 24.55 1.68 26.55
N GLY A 85 23.57 2.44 26.02
CA GLY A 85 23.77 3.63 25.22
C GLY A 85 24.01 3.38 23.73
N ARG A 86 24.07 2.12 23.28
CA ARG A 86 24.13 1.82 21.84
C ARG A 86 22.87 2.27 21.16
N LYS A 87 23.01 2.78 19.93
CA LYS A 87 21.89 3.19 19.09
C LYS A 87 21.89 2.38 17.80
N GLN A 88 20.71 1.93 17.42
CA GLN A 88 20.49 1.26 16.15
C GLN A 88 19.38 1.98 15.41
N MET A 89 19.66 2.44 14.18
CA MET A 89 18.62 2.99 13.31
C MET A 89 17.87 1.83 12.67
N TYR A 90 16.55 1.83 12.87
CA TYR A 90 15.61 1.01 12.13
C TYR A 90 15.00 1.89 11.04
N ARG A 91 15.04 1.42 9.79
CA ARG A 91 14.65 2.19 8.60
C ARG A 91 13.78 1.37 7.68
N VAL A 92 12.61 1.91 7.32
CA VAL A 92 11.64 1.26 6.43
C VAL A 92 11.42 2.14 5.20
N PRO A 93 11.60 1.61 3.97
CA PRO A 93 11.32 2.34 2.75
C PRO A 93 9.81 2.59 2.59
N THR A 94 9.46 3.69 1.96
CA THR A 94 8.09 4.03 1.60
C THR A 94 7.89 3.91 0.10
N VAL A 95 6.68 3.50 -0.28
CA VAL A 95 6.20 3.46 -1.67
C VAL A 95 5.03 4.43 -1.77
N LYS A 96 5.12 5.40 -2.67
CA LYS A 96 4.09 6.43 -2.84
C LYS A 96 3.29 6.15 -4.10
N MET A 97 1.98 5.95 -3.97
CA MET A 97 1.12 5.68 -5.12
C MET A 97 1.17 6.80 -6.18
N ALA A 98 1.40 8.05 -5.75
CA ALA A 98 1.51 9.21 -6.64
C ALA A 98 2.70 9.14 -7.62
N ASP A 99 3.76 8.37 -7.28
CA ASP A 99 4.97 8.25 -8.10
C ASP A 99 4.78 7.28 -9.29
N TYR A 100 3.65 6.56 -9.34
CA TYR A 100 3.37 5.57 -10.36
C TYR A 100 2.34 6.10 -11.37
N THR A 101 2.66 6.02 -12.65
CA THR A 101 1.69 6.18 -13.75
C THR A 101 1.09 4.81 -14.10
N ALA A 102 -0.01 4.78 -14.85
CA ALA A 102 -0.59 3.54 -15.34
C ALA A 102 0.44 2.74 -16.16
N GLU A 103 1.20 3.39 -17.04
CA GLU A 103 2.27 2.77 -17.82
C GLU A 103 3.32 2.11 -16.92
N SER A 104 3.83 2.84 -15.92
CA SER A 104 4.87 2.32 -15.01
C SER A 104 4.38 1.14 -14.17
N ILE A 105 3.09 1.11 -13.85
CA ILE A 105 2.46 -0.03 -13.15
C ILE A 105 2.47 -1.27 -14.04
N PHE A 106 2.10 -1.13 -15.31
CA PHE A 106 2.15 -2.23 -16.28
C PHE A 106 3.59 -2.68 -16.57
N GLU A 107 4.50 -1.76 -16.86
CA GLU A 107 5.91 -2.05 -17.14
C GLU A 107 6.59 -2.81 -15.99
N LYS A 108 6.28 -2.45 -14.75
CA LYS A 108 6.84 -3.10 -13.55
C LYS A 108 6.03 -4.31 -13.06
N ASN A 109 4.95 -4.65 -13.76
CA ASN A 109 4.02 -5.73 -13.38
C ASN A 109 3.44 -5.58 -11.96
N LEU A 110 3.12 -4.34 -11.57
CA LEU A 110 2.55 -3.99 -10.27
C LEU A 110 1.01 -3.90 -10.33
N LEU A 111 0.36 -4.81 -11.04
CA LEU A 111 -1.05 -4.75 -11.39
C LEU A 111 -1.99 -4.59 -10.18
N MET A 112 -1.57 -5.07 -9.01
CA MET A 112 -2.31 -4.91 -7.75
C MET A 112 -2.42 -3.45 -7.28
N LEU A 113 -1.63 -2.53 -7.83
CA LEU A 113 -1.73 -1.09 -7.53
C LEU A 113 -2.80 -0.38 -8.38
N LEU A 114 -3.25 -0.97 -9.50
CA LEU A 114 -4.24 -0.34 -10.39
C LEU A 114 -5.54 0.06 -9.71
N PRO A 115 -6.12 -0.73 -8.78
CA PRO A 115 -7.32 -0.33 -8.07
C PRO A 115 -7.17 0.97 -7.26
N PHE A 116 -5.97 1.23 -6.76
CA PHE A 116 -5.67 2.44 -5.98
C PHE A 116 -5.28 3.64 -6.85
N TYR A 117 -5.05 3.43 -8.13
CA TYR A 117 -4.65 4.48 -9.07
C TYR A 117 -5.66 5.63 -9.13
N ILE A 118 -6.95 5.36 -8.94
CA ILE A 118 -8.02 6.35 -8.94
C ILE A 118 -7.91 7.36 -7.79
N MET A 119 -7.22 7.03 -6.69
CA MET A 119 -7.09 7.92 -5.53
C MET A 119 -6.37 9.24 -5.87
N ARG A 120 -5.60 9.28 -6.95
CA ARG A 120 -5.01 10.52 -7.49
C ARG A 120 -6.04 11.57 -7.91
N TYR A 121 -7.24 11.14 -8.25
CA TYR A 121 -8.34 11.99 -8.71
C TYR A 121 -9.27 12.44 -7.58
N GLU A 122 -9.12 11.91 -6.37
CA GLU A 122 -9.97 12.17 -5.22
C GLU A 122 -10.14 13.69 -4.95
N LYS A 123 -9.02 14.44 -4.90
CA LYS A 123 -9.06 15.91 -4.69
C LYS A 123 -9.71 16.70 -5.82
N ARG A 124 -9.88 16.08 -6.99
CA ARG A 124 -10.46 16.67 -8.19
C ARG A 124 -11.86 16.11 -8.49
N ALA A 125 -12.40 15.26 -7.62
CA ALA A 125 -13.69 14.60 -7.83
C ALA A 125 -14.82 15.63 -7.98
N HIS A 126 -14.80 16.70 -7.18
CA HIS A 126 -15.73 17.82 -7.32
C HIS A 126 -15.63 18.50 -8.70
N ASP A 127 -14.42 18.87 -9.12
CA ASP A 127 -14.20 19.53 -10.41
C ASP A 127 -14.64 18.64 -11.59
N MET A 128 -14.51 17.34 -11.46
CA MET A 128 -14.92 16.37 -12.49
C MET A 128 -16.43 16.30 -12.66
N ARG A 129 -17.21 16.51 -11.59
CA ARG A 129 -18.68 16.59 -11.68
C ARG A 129 -19.16 17.82 -12.44
N GLU A 130 -18.46 18.93 -12.27
CA GLU A 130 -18.79 20.20 -12.93
C GLU A 130 -18.20 20.31 -14.36
N ASN A 131 -17.17 19.51 -14.67
CA ASN A 131 -16.49 19.55 -15.96
C ASN A 131 -16.59 18.23 -16.72
N PRO A 132 -17.55 18.07 -17.63
CA PRO A 132 -17.75 16.84 -18.41
C PRO A 132 -16.52 16.41 -19.22
N ARG A 133 -15.68 17.34 -19.65
CA ARG A 133 -14.46 17.01 -20.41
C ARG A 133 -13.41 16.34 -19.51
N LEU A 134 -13.28 16.81 -18.29
CA LEU A 134 -12.34 16.24 -17.32
C LEU A 134 -12.78 14.81 -16.92
N PHE A 135 -14.08 14.63 -16.72
CA PHE A 135 -14.66 13.32 -16.44
C PHE A 135 -14.49 12.35 -17.63
N GLN A 136 -14.69 12.82 -18.86
CA GLN A 136 -14.48 12.00 -20.06
C GLN A 136 -13.00 11.58 -20.20
N THR A 137 -12.05 12.44 -19.85
CA THR A 137 -10.61 12.10 -19.83
C THR A 137 -10.33 10.95 -18.87
N LEU A 138 -10.91 10.99 -17.67
CA LEU A 138 -10.81 9.92 -16.69
C LEU A 138 -11.38 8.60 -17.23
N LEU A 139 -12.57 8.64 -17.82
CA LEU A 139 -13.20 7.45 -18.40
C LEU A 139 -12.36 6.81 -19.51
N ASN A 140 -11.77 7.63 -20.38
CA ASN A 140 -10.92 7.15 -21.45
C ASN A 140 -9.64 6.48 -20.90
N GLU A 141 -9.02 7.08 -19.89
CA GLU A 141 -7.84 6.50 -19.23
C GLU A 141 -8.15 5.14 -18.59
N TYR A 142 -9.32 5.03 -17.92
CA TYR A 142 -9.72 3.76 -17.33
C TYR A 142 -10.13 2.70 -18.34
N GLU A 143 -10.67 3.11 -19.47
CA GLU A 143 -10.94 2.18 -20.57
C GLU A 143 -9.62 1.63 -21.16
N GLU A 144 -8.60 2.45 -21.30
CA GLU A 144 -7.26 2.01 -21.73
C GLU A 144 -6.65 1.04 -20.71
N ILE A 145 -6.74 1.35 -19.41
CA ILE A 145 -6.29 0.45 -18.34
C ILE A 145 -7.03 -0.88 -18.41
N ARG A 146 -8.36 -0.87 -18.56
CA ARG A 146 -9.19 -2.06 -18.67
C ARG A 146 -8.77 -2.95 -19.82
N VAL A 147 -8.59 -2.38 -21.01
CA VAL A 147 -8.21 -3.13 -22.22
C VAL A 147 -6.82 -3.76 -22.06
N LYS A 148 -5.85 -3.01 -21.53
CA LYS A 148 -4.50 -3.55 -21.26
C LYS A 148 -4.54 -4.68 -20.25
N LEU A 149 -5.27 -4.48 -19.14
CA LEU A 149 -5.38 -5.47 -18.06
C LEU A 149 -6.04 -6.76 -18.55
N GLU A 150 -7.12 -6.65 -19.33
CA GLU A 150 -7.80 -7.77 -19.97
C GLU A 150 -6.83 -8.57 -20.84
N LYS A 151 -6.11 -7.89 -21.73
CA LYS A 151 -5.14 -8.51 -22.63
C LYS A 151 -4.03 -9.27 -21.87
N GLU A 152 -3.47 -8.66 -20.82
CA GLU A 152 -2.37 -9.27 -20.06
C GLU A 152 -2.82 -10.46 -19.22
N LEU A 153 -3.97 -10.35 -18.57
CA LEU A 153 -4.40 -11.37 -17.61
C LEU A 153 -5.17 -12.51 -18.29
N THR A 154 -6.03 -12.23 -19.26
CA THR A 154 -6.75 -13.29 -19.97
C THR A 154 -5.80 -14.08 -20.88
N GLY A 155 -4.89 -13.39 -21.59
CA GLY A 155 -3.86 -14.03 -22.41
C GLY A 155 -2.88 -14.91 -21.63
N SER A 156 -2.71 -14.66 -20.32
CA SER A 156 -1.87 -15.47 -19.41
C SER A 156 -2.65 -16.48 -18.57
N GLY A 157 -3.96 -16.68 -18.82
CA GLY A 157 -4.81 -17.61 -18.07
C GLY A 157 -5.20 -17.12 -16.67
N ARG A 158 -5.05 -15.83 -16.37
CA ARG A 158 -5.36 -15.21 -15.07
C ARG A 158 -6.66 -14.42 -15.07
N SER A 159 -7.72 -14.94 -15.69
CA SER A 159 -9.01 -14.28 -15.86
C SER A 159 -9.73 -13.99 -14.52
N GLU A 160 -9.53 -14.81 -13.49
CA GLU A 160 -10.06 -14.56 -12.16
C GLU A 160 -9.45 -13.27 -11.56
N LEU A 161 -8.13 -13.13 -11.65
CA LEU A 161 -7.43 -11.94 -11.17
C LEU A 161 -7.91 -10.68 -11.91
N TYR A 162 -8.15 -10.75 -13.22
CA TYR A 162 -8.75 -9.66 -13.98
C TYR A 162 -10.11 -9.25 -13.38
N THR A 163 -10.99 -10.24 -13.15
CA THR A 163 -12.31 -9.98 -12.59
C THR A 163 -12.25 -9.32 -11.23
N ASP A 164 -11.36 -9.78 -10.37
CA ASP A 164 -11.22 -9.27 -8.99
C ASP A 164 -10.63 -7.85 -8.98
N LEU A 165 -9.64 -7.58 -9.82
CA LEU A 165 -9.08 -6.22 -9.96
C LEU A 165 -10.12 -5.23 -10.48
N ILE A 166 -10.92 -5.59 -11.49
CA ILE A 166 -12.00 -4.72 -12.00
C ILE A 166 -13.05 -4.46 -10.92
N LYS A 167 -13.49 -5.46 -10.17
CA LYS A 167 -14.43 -5.26 -9.05
C LYS A 167 -13.86 -4.31 -7.99
N LEU A 168 -12.57 -4.44 -7.68
CA LEU A 168 -11.92 -3.57 -6.70
C LEU A 168 -11.78 -2.13 -7.21
N ILE A 169 -11.45 -1.93 -8.49
CA ILE A 169 -11.44 -0.60 -9.13
C ILE A 169 -12.80 0.05 -8.99
N VAL A 170 -13.88 -0.64 -9.36
CA VAL A 170 -15.26 -0.11 -9.25
C VAL A 170 -15.58 0.25 -7.79
N LYS A 171 -15.30 -0.65 -6.85
CA LYS A 171 -15.58 -0.41 -5.43
C LYS A 171 -14.86 0.81 -4.86
N ILE A 172 -13.58 1.00 -5.20
CA ILE A 172 -12.81 2.16 -4.74
C ILE A 172 -13.30 3.44 -5.43
N SER A 173 -13.66 3.37 -6.72
CA SER A 173 -14.23 4.49 -7.46
C SER A 173 -15.54 4.96 -6.83
N ASP A 174 -16.43 4.02 -6.54
CA ASP A 174 -17.71 4.32 -5.86
C ASP A 174 -17.46 5.01 -4.51
N TYR A 175 -16.51 4.52 -3.72
CA TYR A 175 -16.15 5.13 -2.43
C TYR A 175 -15.69 6.59 -2.62
N ILE A 176 -14.76 6.85 -3.55
CA ILE A 176 -14.22 8.19 -3.80
C ILE A 176 -15.31 9.17 -4.28
N PHE A 177 -16.22 8.74 -5.14
CA PHE A 177 -17.24 9.61 -5.70
C PHE A 177 -18.52 9.73 -4.85
N GLN A 178 -18.77 8.80 -3.91
CA GLN A 178 -19.92 8.84 -2.99
C GLN A 178 -19.67 9.64 -1.71
N ASP A 179 -18.46 9.65 -1.18
CA ASP A 179 -18.16 10.30 0.11
C ASP A 179 -18.33 11.83 0.08
N GLU A 180 -18.23 12.47 -1.08
CA GLU A 180 -18.51 13.90 -1.21
C GLU A 180 -19.99 14.25 -1.01
N GLU A 181 -20.94 13.35 -1.29
CA GLU A 181 -22.36 13.60 -1.00
C GLU A 181 -22.67 13.64 0.50
N LYS A 182 -21.87 12.94 1.32
CA LYS A 182 -22.04 12.92 2.78
C LYS A 182 -21.43 14.14 3.46
N ILE A 183 -20.33 14.69 2.91
CA ILE A 183 -19.64 15.86 3.46
C ILE A 183 -20.47 17.14 3.25
N GLN A 184 -21.30 17.22 2.19
CA GLN A 184 -22.17 18.37 1.95
C GLN A 184 -23.46 18.37 2.80
N LYS A 185 -23.78 17.29 3.50
CA LYS A 185 -24.98 17.15 4.35
C LYS A 185 -24.70 17.18 5.86
N GLY A 186 -23.48 17.41 6.29
CA GLY A 186 -23.04 17.64 7.67
C GLY A 186 -22.56 19.05 7.88
#